data_f54ca4724715872f2310eec9e81c39b9
#
_entry.id   f54ca4724715872f2310eec9e81c39b9
#
_cell.length_a   1.000
_cell.length_b   1.000
_cell.length_c   1.000
_cell.angle_alpha   90.00
_cell.angle_beta   90.00
_cell.angle_gamma   90.00
#
_symmetry.space_group_name_H-M   'P 1'
#
loop_
_entity.id
_entity.type
_entity.pdbx_description
1 polymer ?
#
loop_
_entity_poly.entity_id
_entity_poly.type
_entity_poly.pdbx_seq_one_letter_code
_entity_poly.pdbx_strand_id
1 'polypeptide(L)'
;MKNKVKISIHGNQFLIPSDSVSYDSYNNNEPYIYMRAKLCASIIKQFVKKEFPNVVVSATSDVYSGGSSVRVSVCNKDGSSINESDFKRISNWKYILQAGSFNGMIDMYEDREDKPTTDSGTALKYFPSYIFIDNRPQWGSKEYWINEWNEWCKKTDINYTPTDDEKVWIDNVVNKYGGWLGYNKQYMSKTVLKNIDSIMGCV
;
A
#
# COMPACT_ATOMS: atom_id res chain seq x y z
N MET A 1 14.61 -17.32 -20.36
CA MET A 1 13.54 -16.32 -20.06
C MET A 1 12.24 -17.06 -19.87
N LYS A 2 11.47 -16.79 -18.77
CA LYS A 2 10.11 -17.36 -18.66
C LYS A 2 9.23 -16.76 -19.75
N ASN A 3 8.51 -17.59 -20.48
CA ASN A 3 7.54 -17.13 -21.48
C ASN A 3 6.47 -16.27 -20.81
N LYS A 4 6.03 -15.22 -21.48
CA LYS A 4 4.98 -14.31 -21.01
C LYS A 4 3.78 -14.39 -21.95
N VAL A 5 2.59 -14.30 -21.37
CA VAL A 5 1.31 -14.23 -22.08
C VAL A 5 0.71 -12.85 -21.85
N LYS A 6 0.12 -12.28 -22.89
CA LYS A 6 -0.60 -11.02 -22.81
C LYS A 6 -2.06 -11.28 -22.49
N ILE A 7 -2.57 -10.60 -21.47
CA ILE A 7 -3.98 -10.64 -21.09
C ILE A 7 -4.54 -9.22 -21.00
N SER A 8 -5.86 -9.09 -21.05
CA SER A 8 -6.53 -7.81 -20.83
C SER A 8 -7.61 -7.97 -19.74
N ILE A 9 -7.62 -7.04 -18.78
CA ILE A 9 -8.59 -6.99 -17.67
C ILE A 9 -9.10 -5.55 -17.58
N HIS A 10 -10.41 -5.35 -17.70
CA HIS A 10 -11.04 -4.03 -17.70
C HIS A 10 -10.36 -3.03 -18.67
N GLY A 11 -10.11 -3.47 -19.91
CA GLY A 11 -9.48 -2.68 -20.95
C GLY A 11 -7.97 -2.45 -20.78
N ASN A 12 -7.36 -2.93 -19.70
CA ASN A 12 -5.94 -2.78 -19.43
C ASN A 12 -5.16 -4.04 -19.79
N GLN A 13 -4.06 -3.87 -20.51
CA GLN A 13 -3.21 -4.97 -20.97
C GLN A 13 -2.08 -5.24 -19.98
N PHE A 14 -1.86 -6.53 -19.67
CA PHE A 14 -0.83 -7.01 -18.76
C PHE A 14 -0.01 -8.13 -19.38
N LEU A 15 1.26 -8.19 -19.02
CA LEU A 15 2.14 -9.30 -19.33
C LEU A 15 2.27 -10.18 -18.09
N ILE A 16 1.76 -11.42 -18.17
CA ILE A 16 1.81 -12.39 -17.08
C ILE A 16 2.72 -13.56 -17.44
N PRO A 17 3.33 -14.23 -16.44
CA PRO A 17 4.04 -15.48 -16.68
C PRO A 17 3.11 -16.54 -17.26
N SER A 18 3.57 -17.32 -18.24
CA SER A 18 2.76 -18.39 -18.85
C SER A 18 2.37 -19.52 -17.86
N ASP A 19 3.17 -19.72 -16.81
CA ASP A 19 2.86 -20.64 -15.72
C ASP A 19 1.73 -20.18 -14.79
N SER A 20 1.17 -18.98 -15.02
CA SER A 20 -0.06 -18.49 -14.37
C SER A 20 -1.33 -18.98 -15.09
N VAL A 21 -1.22 -19.50 -16.31
CA VAL A 21 -2.34 -20.09 -17.03
C VAL A 21 -2.41 -21.56 -16.64
N SER A 22 -3.57 -22.00 -16.17
CA SER A 22 -3.86 -23.39 -15.77
C SER A 22 -5.11 -23.87 -16.47
N TYR A 23 -5.37 -25.17 -16.40
CA TYR A 23 -6.53 -25.81 -17.03
C TYR A 23 -7.36 -26.54 -15.98
N ASP A 24 -8.66 -26.38 -16.05
CA ASP A 24 -9.60 -27.02 -15.12
C ASP A 24 -9.94 -28.41 -15.60
N SER A 25 -9.33 -29.44 -14.99
CA SER A 25 -9.53 -30.84 -15.35
C SER A 25 -10.96 -31.35 -15.10
N TYR A 26 -11.72 -30.66 -14.24
CA TYR A 26 -13.11 -31.01 -13.94
C TYR A 26 -14.11 -30.27 -14.84
N ASN A 27 -13.66 -29.26 -15.58
CA ASN A 27 -14.50 -28.47 -16.47
C ASN A 27 -13.88 -28.45 -17.89
N ASN A 28 -13.96 -29.58 -18.60
CA ASN A 28 -13.54 -29.73 -20.01
C ASN A 28 -12.16 -29.16 -20.37
N ASN A 29 -11.24 -29.13 -19.43
CA ASN A 29 -9.93 -28.48 -19.58
C ASN A 29 -10.01 -27.00 -19.99
N GLU A 30 -11.02 -26.27 -19.56
CA GLU A 30 -11.11 -24.83 -19.82
C GLU A 30 -9.92 -24.10 -19.17
N PRO A 31 -9.30 -23.15 -19.90
CA PRO A 31 -8.21 -22.38 -19.37
C PRO A 31 -8.71 -21.38 -18.32
N TYR A 32 -7.94 -21.22 -17.26
CA TYR A 32 -8.14 -20.15 -16.29
C TYR A 32 -6.79 -19.53 -15.89
N ILE A 33 -6.83 -18.32 -15.36
CA ILE A 33 -5.65 -17.64 -14.83
C ILE A 33 -5.64 -17.78 -13.31
N TYR A 34 -4.57 -18.35 -12.79
CA TYR A 34 -4.35 -18.51 -11.35
C TYR A 34 -3.85 -17.18 -10.75
N MET A 35 -4.73 -16.45 -10.07
CA MET A 35 -4.51 -15.10 -9.56
C MET A 35 -3.77 -15.11 -8.21
N ARG A 36 -2.57 -15.71 -8.17
CA ARG A 36 -1.74 -15.71 -6.96
C ARG A 36 -1.41 -14.28 -6.51
N ALA A 37 -1.18 -14.08 -5.21
CA ALA A 37 -0.83 -12.78 -4.65
C ALA A 37 0.33 -12.09 -5.40
N LYS A 38 1.38 -12.84 -5.77
CA LYS A 38 2.50 -12.31 -6.57
C LYS A 38 2.07 -11.80 -7.96
N LEU A 39 1.12 -12.49 -8.60
CA LEU A 39 0.59 -12.05 -9.89
C LEU A 39 -0.25 -10.78 -9.74
N CYS A 40 -1.13 -10.74 -8.74
CA CYS A 40 -1.96 -9.55 -8.45
C CYS A 40 -1.08 -8.33 -8.12
N ALA A 41 -0.03 -8.50 -7.30
CA ALA A 41 0.96 -7.45 -7.05
C ALA A 41 1.63 -6.95 -8.35
N SER A 42 1.98 -7.88 -9.26
CA SER A 42 2.58 -7.54 -10.55
C SER A 42 1.62 -6.78 -11.47
N ILE A 43 0.34 -7.18 -11.51
CA ILE A 43 -0.71 -6.53 -12.32
C ILE A 43 -0.91 -5.08 -11.84
N ILE A 44 -1.10 -4.86 -10.54
CA ILE A 44 -1.24 -3.51 -9.98
C ILE A 44 0.00 -2.66 -10.29
N LYS A 45 1.19 -3.22 -10.12
CA LYS A 45 2.45 -2.52 -10.44
C LYS A 45 2.57 -2.16 -11.91
N GLN A 46 2.15 -3.03 -12.83
CA GLN A 46 2.13 -2.74 -14.28
C GLN A 46 1.13 -1.63 -14.60
N PHE A 47 -0.08 -1.70 -14.02
CA PHE A 47 -1.11 -0.67 -14.17
C PHE A 47 -0.59 0.70 -13.72
N VAL A 48 -0.08 0.81 -12.49
CA VAL A 48 0.42 2.08 -11.96
C VAL A 48 1.54 2.64 -12.82
N LYS A 49 2.51 1.83 -13.20
CA LYS A 49 3.64 2.29 -14.03
C LYS A 49 3.22 2.79 -15.41
N LYS A 50 2.17 2.22 -15.98
CA LYS A 50 1.67 2.59 -17.30
C LYS A 50 0.81 3.85 -17.24
N GLU A 51 -0.15 3.89 -16.32
CA GLU A 51 -1.16 4.97 -16.25
C GLU A 51 -0.66 6.20 -15.48
N PHE A 52 0.31 6.02 -14.58
CA PHE A 52 0.82 7.07 -13.70
C PHE A 52 2.36 7.13 -13.73
N PRO A 53 2.96 7.65 -14.81
CA PRO A 53 4.43 7.61 -14.99
C PRO A 53 5.22 8.41 -13.94
N ASN A 54 4.55 9.31 -13.22
CA ASN A 54 5.14 10.10 -12.14
C ASN A 54 4.96 9.48 -10.74
N VAL A 55 4.28 8.32 -10.66
CA VAL A 55 4.05 7.60 -9.40
C VAL A 55 5.07 6.49 -9.23
N VAL A 56 5.67 6.45 -8.05
CA VAL A 56 6.49 5.33 -7.57
C VAL A 56 5.55 4.30 -6.93
N VAL A 57 5.71 3.05 -7.32
CA VAL A 57 4.92 1.95 -6.77
C VAL A 57 5.81 0.85 -6.21
N SER A 58 5.60 0.49 -4.96
CA SER A 58 6.13 -0.70 -4.32
C SER A 58 5.00 -1.70 -4.10
N ALA A 59 5.20 -2.95 -4.48
CA ALA A 59 4.21 -4.01 -4.27
C ALA A 59 4.90 -5.28 -3.79
N THR A 60 4.45 -5.79 -2.66
CA THR A 60 4.91 -7.04 -2.05
C THR A 60 3.76 -8.01 -1.89
N SER A 61 4.06 -9.28 -1.80
CA SER A 61 3.07 -10.33 -1.59
C SER A 61 3.55 -11.30 -0.53
N ASP A 62 2.63 -11.78 0.29
CA ASP A 62 2.89 -12.74 1.34
C ASP A 62 1.90 -13.89 1.27
N VAL A 63 2.35 -15.11 1.63
CA VAL A 63 1.55 -16.34 1.69
C VAL A 63 1.73 -16.94 3.06
N TYR A 64 0.64 -17.22 3.74
CA TYR A 64 0.62 -17.76 5.10
C TYR A 64 -0.41 -18.89 5.21
N SER A 65 -0.41 -19.58 6.32
CA SER A 65 -1.40 -20.64 6.57
C SER A 65 -2.82 -20.02 6.55
N GLY A 66 -3.64 -20.50 5.61
CA GLY A 66 -5.02 -20.05 5.45
C GLY A 66 -5.24 -18.85 4.52
N GLY A 67 -4.20 -18.31 3.87
CA GLY A 67 -4.42 -17.22 2.93
C GLY A 67 -3.19 -16.59 2.32
N SER A 68 -3.42 -15.48 1.65
CA SER A 68 -2.34 -14.66 1.09
C SER A 68 -2.74 -13.19 1.04
N SER A 69 -1.75 -12.31 1.04
CA SER A 69 -1.98 -10.88 0.97
C SER A 69 -1.05 -10.17 -0.03
N VAL A 70 -1.50 -9.02 -0.49
CA VAL A 70 -0.72 -8.08 -1.29
C VAL A 70 -0.71 -6.75 -0.57
N ARG A 71 0.46 -6.13 -0.45
CA ARG A 71 0.62 -4.76 0.04
C ARG A 71 1.21 -3.90 -1.06
N VAL A 72 0.53 -2.82 -1.38
CA VAL A 72 0.94 -1.85 -2.40
C VAL A 72 1.06 -0.50 -1.73
N SER A 73 2.20 0.16 -1.92
CA SER A 73 2.39 1.54 -1.48
C SER A 73 2.68 2.40 -2.70
N VAL A 74 2.04 3.54 -2.79
CA VAL A 74 2.20 4.50 -3.89
C VAL A 74 2.52 5.89 -3.35
N CYS A 75 3.40 6.61 -4.05
CA CYS A 75 3.71 8.02 -3.80
C CYS A 75 4.17 8.68 -5.10
N ASN A 76 4.22 10.00 -5.14
CA ASN A 76 4.85 10.73 -6.23
C ASN A 76 6.37 10.53 -6.24
N LYS A 77 7.05 10.84 -7.36
CA LYS A 77 8.52 10.76 -7.46
C LYS A 77 9.27 11.67 -6.49
N ASP A 78 8.66 12.76 -6.07
CA ASP A 78 9.19 13.67 -5.05
C ASP A 78 8.95 13.16 -3.62
N GLY A 79 8.32 12.00 -3.48
CA GLY A 79 8.00 11.38 -2.19
C GLY A 79 6.71 11.87 -1.54
N SER A 80 5.98 12.79 -2.17
CA SER A 80 4.67 13.25 -1.67
C SER A 80 3.57 12.22 -1.93
N SER A 81 2.46 12.33 -1.21
CA SER A 81 1.25 11.54 -1.47
C SER A 81 0.68 11.88 -2.85
N ILE A 82 0.08 10.92 -3.52
CA ILE A 82 -0.63 11.16 -4.77
C ILE A 82 -2.02 11.76 -4.49
N ASN A 83 -2.58 12.47 -5.46
CA ASN A 83 -3.90 13.05 -5.32
C ASN A 83 -4.99 11.98 -5.15
N GLU A 84 -6.10 12.36 -4.54
CA GLU A 84 -7.19 11.44 -4.19
C GLU A 84 -7.84 10.76 -5.41
N SER A 85 -7.98 11.49 -6.52
CA SER A 85 -8.56 10.95 -7.76
C SER A 85 -7.73 9.80 -8.33
N ASP A 86 -6.41 9.99 -8.43
CA ASP A 86 -5.49 8.97 -8.92
C ASP A 86 -5.39 7.80 -7.94
N PHE A 87 -5.37 8.09 -6.64
CA PHE A 87 -5.40 7.05 -5.61
C PHE A 87 -6.65 6.20 -5.70
N LYS A 88 -7.82 6.79 -5.90
CA LYS A 88 -9.08 6.06 -6.08
C LYS A 88 -9.03 5.13 -7.30
N ARG A 89 -8.46 5.59 -8.42
CA ARG A 89 -8.29 4.74 -9.63
C ARG A 89 -7.37 3.55 -9.36
N ILE A 90 -6.30 3.74 -8.59
CA ILE A 90 -5.39 2.65 -8.20
C ILE A 90 -6.05 1.71 -7.20
N SER A 91 -6.71 2.25 -6.18
CA SER A 91 -7.32 1.47 -5.10
C SER A 91 -8.50 0.61 -5.59
N ASN A 92 -9.15 0.98 -6.70
CA ASN A 92 -10.19 0.15 -7.32
C ASN A 92 -9.68 -1.25 -7.73
N TRP A 93 -8.37 -1.41 -7.97
CA TRP A 93 -7.79 -2.72 -8.26
C TRP A 93 -7.89 -3.71 -7.10
N LYS A 94 -8.06 -3.22 -5.86
CA LYS A 94 -8.38 -4.07 -4.72
C LYS A 94 -9.66 -4.86 -4.96
N TYR A 95 -10.73 -4.19 -5.40
CA TYR A 95 -12.04 -4.84 -5.63
C TYR A 95 -12.02 -5.79 -6.83
N ILE A 96 -11.16 -5.52 -7.81
CA ILE A 96 -11.02 -6.39 -9.00
C ILE A 96 -10.24 -7.67 -8.66
N LEU A 97 -9.21 -7.58 -7.81
CA LEU A 97 -8.21 -8.63 -7.61
C LEU A 97 -8.22 -9.30 -6.22
N GLN A 98 -9.16 -8.97 -5.34
CA GLN A 98 -9.30 -9.60 -4.02
C GLN A 98 -10.38 -10.68 -4.03
N ALA A 99 -10.19 -11.76 -3.26
CA ALA A 99 -11.10 -12.89 -3.21
C ALA A 99 -12.50 -12.55 -2.65
N GLY A 100 -12.58 -11.59 -1.75
CA GLY A 100 -13.83 -11.19 -1.11
C GLY A 100 -13.60 -10.03 -0.15
N SER A 101 -14.49 -9.86 0.82
CA SER A 101 -14.40 -8.81 1.84
C SER A 101 -14.72 -9.36 3.22
N PHE A 102 -14.10 -8.76 4.25
CA PHE A 102 -14.46 -9.08 5.63
C PHE A 102 -15.71 -8.30 6.04
N ASN A 103 -16.75 -9.01 6.48
CA ASN A 103 -17.96 -8.43 7.02
C ASN A 103 -17.85 -8.40 8.56
N GLY A 104 -17.52 -7.23 9.10
CA GLY A 104 -17.35 -7.03 10.54
C GLY A 104 -18.65 -7.13 11.37
N MET A 105 -19.83 -7.10 10.72
CA MET A 105 -21.10 -7.26 11.44
C MET A 105 -21.37 -8.71 11.85
N ILE A 106 -20.87 -9.66 11.09
CA ILE A 106 -21.05 -11.10 11.33
C ILE A 106 -19.73 -11.81 11.64
N ASP A 107 -18.62 -11.06 11.72
CA ASP A 107 -17.26 -11.57 11.96
C ASP A 107 -16.85 -12.68 10.97
N MET A 108 -17.29 -12.58 9.72
CA MET A 108 -17.05 -13.55 8.68
C MET A 108 -16.43 -12.90 7.44
N TYR A 109 -15.64 -13.71 6.73
CA TYR A 109 -15.15 -13.37 5.40
C TYR A 109 -16.18 -13.81 4.35
N GLU A 110 -16.64 -12.86 3.55
CA GLU A 110 -17.56 -13.12 2.45
C GLU A 110 -16.79 -13.22 1.15
N ASP A 111 -16.87 -14.36 0.49
CA ASP A 111 -16.32 -14.56 -0.84
C ASP A 111 -17.10 -13.72 -1.87
N ARG A 112 -16.40 -13.30 -2.91
CA ARG A 112 -17.04 -12.59 -4.02
C ARG A 112 -18.01 -13.51 -4.75
N GLU A 113 -19.19 -12.97 -5.09
CA GLU A 113 -20.23 -13.70 -5.83
C GLU A 113 -19.97 -13.72 -7.34
N ASP A 114 -19.28 -12.69 -7.85
CA ASP A 114 -19.00 -12.57 -9.28
C ASP A 114 -17.91 -13.57 -9.72
N LYS A 115 -17.96 -13.96 -10.97
CA LYS A 115 -16.96 -14.80 -11.61
C LYS A 115 -16.13 -13.96 -12.59
N PRO A 116 -15.08 -13.27 -12.09
CA PRO A 116 -14.34 -12.35 -12.95
C PRO A 116 -13.60 -13.10 -14.05
N THR A 117 -13.57 -12.44 -15.21
CA THR A 117 -12.88 -12.93 -16.40
C THR A 117 -11.92 -11.88 -16.95
N THR A 118 -11.03 -12.30 -17.82
CA THR A 118 -10.35 -11.38 -18.73
C THR A 118 -11.37 -10.82 -19.73
N ASP A 119 -11.00 -9.78 -20.46
CA ASP A 119 -11.82 -9.20 -21.52
C ASP A 119 -12.08 -10.20 -22.67
N SER A 120 -11.26 -11.24 -22.80
CA SER A 120 -11.45 -12.37 -23.74
C SER A 120 -12.28 -13.52 -23.18
N GLY A 121 -12.80 -13.41 -21.96
CA GLY A 121 -13.65 -14.43 -21.33
C GLY A 121 -12.91 -15.51 -20.54
N THR A 122 -11.57 -15.50 -20.46
CA THR A 122 -10.82 -16.47 -19.65
C THR A 122 -11.07 -16.23 -18.16
N ALA A 123 -11.48 -17.26 -17.42
CA ALA A 123 -11.79 -17.17 -16.00
C ALA A 123 -10.56 -16.75 -15.17
N LEU A 124 -10.78 -15.88 -14.19
CA LEU A 124 -9.79 -15.53 -13.16
C LEU A 124 -10.17 -16.26 -11.86
N LYS A 125 -9.25 -17.06 -11.29
CA LYS A 125 -9.51 -17.89 -10.10
C LYS A 125 -8.41 -17.73 -9.05
N TYR A 126 -8.72 -18.05 -7.79
CA TYR A 126 -7.77 -18.14 -6.67
C TYR A 126 -7.06 -16.83 -6.34
N PHE A 127 -7.85 -15.82 -6.06
CA PHE A 127 -7.39 -14.49 -5.66
C PHE A 127 -6.77 -14.47 -4.26
N PRO A 128 -5.89 -13.49 -3.95
CA PRO A 128 -5.44 -13.26 -2.59
C PRO A 128 -6.60 -12.87 -1.66
N SER A 129 -6.53 -13.29 -0.40
CA SER A 129 -7.54 -12.97 0.60
C SER A 129 -7.60 -11.46 0.86
N TYR A 130 -6.44 -10.78 0.90
CA TYR A 130 -6.38 -9.36 1.21
C TYR A 130 -5.46 -8.61 0.25
N ILE A 131 -5.92 -7.41 -0.16
CA ILE A 131 -5.10 -6.43 -0.89
C ILE A 131 -5.18 -5.10 -0.13
N PHE A 132 -4.05 -4.61 0.32
CA PHE A 132 -3.89 -3.32 0.97
C PHE A 132 -3.20 -2.37 -0.01
N ILE A 133 -3.79 -1.20 -0.24
CA ILE A 133 -3.21 -0.16 -1.09
C ILE A 133 -3.15 1.12 -0.28
N ASP A 134 -1.94 1.60 -0.06
CA ASP A 134 -1.65 2.76 0.78
C ASP A 134 -1.12 3.91 -0.07
N ASN A 135 -1.73 5.09 0.10
CA ASN A 135 -1.22 6.37 -0.38
C ASN A 135 -0.44 7.02 0.76
N ARG A 136 0.84 6.73 0.85
CA ARG A 136 1.69 7.26 1.92
C ARG A 136 2.91 7.95 1.34
N PRO A 137 3.34 9.07 1.94
CA PRO A 137 4.61 9.68 1.59
C PRO A 137 5.74 8.67 1.72
N GLN A 138 6.72 8.78 0.86
CA GLN A 138 7.93 7.96 0.95
C GLN A 138 8.60 8.21 2.30
N TRP A 139 9.01 7.15 2.98
CA TRP A 139 9.77 7.26 4.23
C TRP A 139 11.00 8.16 4.04
N GLY A 140 11.15 9.14 4.93
CA GLY A 140 12.24 10.11 4.87
C GLY A 140 12.00 11.30 3.93
N SER A 141 10.87 11.36 3.19
CA SER A 141 10.50 12.55 2.42
C SER A 141 10.06 13.71 3.34
N LYS A 142 10.06 14.93 2.79
CA LYS A 142 9.57 16.11 3.51
C LYS A 142 8.16 15.91 4.07
N GLU A 143 7.23 15.45 3.23
CA GLU A 143 5.85 15.22 3.64
C GLU A 143 5.74 14.12 4.72
N TYR A 144 6.55 13.05 4.62
CA TYR A 144 6.60 12.02 5.65
C TYR A 144 6.94 12.62 7.02
N TRP A 145 8.00 13.41 7.11
CA TRP A 145 8.42 13.99 8.39
C TRP A 145 7.44 15.00 8.93
N ILE A 146 6.80 15.81 8.07
CA ILE A 146 5.74 16.74 8.48
C ILE A 146 4.54 15.98 9.04
N ASN A 147 4.12 14.88 8.41
CA ASN A 147 3.01 14.07 8.88
C ASN A 147 3.34 13.38 10.21
N GLU A 148 4.54 12.81 10.36
CA GLU A 148 5.01 12.23 11.62
C GLU A 148 5.01 13.26 12.75
N TRP A 149 5.48 14.48 12.47
CA TRP A 149 5.45 15.58 13.40
C TRP A 149 4.02 15.96 13.84
N ASN A 150 3.13 16.16 12.89
CA ASN A 150 1.74 16.53 13.16
C ASN A 150 1.02 15.44 13.96
N GLU A 151 1.22 14.17 13.63
CA GLU A 151 0.64 13.06 14.38
C GLU A 151 1.21 12.98 15.79
N TRP A 152 2.48 13.26 15.96
CA TRP A 152 3.12 13.30 17.27
C TRP A 152 2.56 14.45 18.12
N CYS A 153 2.41 15.65 17.57
CA CYS A 153 1.81 16.81 18.24
C CYS A 153 0.38 16.50 18.71
N LYS A 154 -0.44 15.89 17.87
CA LYS A 154 -1.79 15.48 18.23
C LYS A 154 -1.81 14.49 19.40
N LYS A 155 -0.94 13.48 19.38
CA LYS A 155 -0.88 12.44 20.44
C LYS A 155 -0.36 12.99 21.77
N THR A 156 0.46 14.00 21.76
CA THR A 156 1.10 14.54 22.96
C THR A 156 0.41 15.78 23.50
N ASP A 157 -0.57 16.33 22.76
CA ASP A 157 -1.26 17.58 23.09
C ASP A 157 -0.26 18.74 23.34
N ILE A 158 0.85 18.73 22.57
CA ILE A 158 1.90 19.76 22.62
C ILE A 158 1.75 20.62 21.36
N ASN A 159 1.39 21.85 21.57
CA ASN A 159 1.40 22.85 20.52
C ASN A 159 2.80 23.46 20.44
N TYR A 160 3.60 22.98 19.49
CA TYR A 160 4.99 23.33 19.35
C TYR A 160 5.32 23.68 17.90
N THR A 161 6.08 24.74 17.71
CA THR A 161 6.62 25.13 16.41
C THR A 161 8.08 24.68 16.29
N PRO A 162 8.53 24.22 15.12
CA PRO A 162 9.92 23.76 14.92
C PRO A 162 11.00 24.81 15.20
N THR A 163 10.61 26.07 15.39
CA THR A 163 11.53 27.20 15.67
C THR A 163 11.86 27.37 17.14
N ASP A 164 11.20 26.64 18.05
CA ASP A 164 11.50 26.73 19.48
C ASP A 164 12.78 25.94 19.82
N ASP A 165 13.41 26.30 20.94
CA ASP A 165 14.60 25.59 21.40
C ASP A 165 14.33 24.09 21.61
N GLU A 166 15.00 23.25 20.83
CA GLU A 166 14.83 21.79 20.83
C GLU A 166 15.04 21.20 22.24
N LYS A 167 15.98 21.73 23.01
CA LYS A 167 16.28 21.23 24.34
C LYS A 167 15.12 21.49 25.32
N VAL A 168 14.58 22.72 25.32
CA VAL A 168 13.44 23.08 26.17
C VAL A 168 12.23 22.22 25.85
N TRP A 169 11.99 22.01 24.57
CA TRP A 169 10.88 21.20 24.13
C TRP A 169 11.02 19.71 24.52
N ILE A 170 12.24 19.14 24.36
CA ILE A 170 12.52 17.77 24.78
C ILE A 170 12.33 17.61 26.29
N ASP A 171 12.84 18.55 27.08
CA ASP A 171 12.69 18.54 28.52
C ASP A 171 11.20 18.59 28.92
N ASN A 172 10.39 19.40 28.27
CA ASN A 172 8.94 19.46 28.49
C ASN A 172 8.26 18.11 28.17
N VAL A 173 8.64 17.45 27.07
CA VAL A 173 8.13 16.13 26.70
C VAL A 173 8.51 15.07 27.73
N VAL A 174 9.76 15.06 28.17
CA VAL A 174 10.26 14.11 29.17
C VAL A 174 9.54 14.33 30.51
N ASN A 175 9.38 15.57 30.95
CA ASN A 175 8.68 15.90 32.19
C ASN A 175 7.19 15.51 32.16
N LYS A 176 6.54 15.70 31.01
CA LYS A 176 5.10 15.37 30.86
C LYS A 176 4.83 13.87 30.75
N TYR A 177 5.71 13.11 30.10
CA TYR A 177 5.44 11.71 29.73
C TYR A 177 6.37 10.70 30.39
N GLY A 178 7.34 11.09 31.19
CA GLY A 178 8.28 10.28 31.97
C GLY A 178 8.36 8.77 31.70
N GLY A 179 9.36 8.10 32.20
CA GLY A 179 9.52 6.66 32.07
C GLY A 179 9.69 6.17 30.61
N TRP A 180 9.35 4.90 30.35
CA TRP A 180 9.56 4.24 29.06
C TRP A 180 8.82 4.92 27.87
N LEU A 181 7.59 5.35 28.10
CA LEU A 181 6.80 6.06 27.06
C LEU A 181 7.40 7.42 26.71
N GLY A 182 7.91 8.14 27.71
CA GLY A 182 8.61 9.41 27.49
C GLY A 182 9.89 9.26 26.68
N TYR A 183 10.68 8.24 26.98
CA TYR A 183 11.91 7.96 26.27
C TYR A 183 11.71 7.69 24.78
N ASN A 184 10.77 6.80 24.45
CA ASN A 184 10.48 6.47 23.04
C ASN A 184 9.92 7.67 22.27
N LYS A 185 9.04 8.47 22.89
CA LYS A 185 8.50 9.69 22.29
C LYS A 185 9.58 10.76 22.11
N GLN A 186 10.47 10.90 23.08
CA GLN A 186 11.60 11.81 22.99
C GLN A 186 12.53 11.45 21.82
N TYR A 187 12.86 10.16 21.65
CA TYR A 187 13.70 9.70 20.54
C TYR A 187 13.07 9.97 19.18
N MET A 188 11.78 9.60 19.00
CA MET A 188 11.04 9.91 17.76
C MET A 188 11.01 11.41 17.47
N SER A 189 10.77 12.21 18.49
CA SER A 189 10.67 13.66 18.36
C SER A 189 11.97 14.32 17.93
N LYS A 190 13.09 13.90 18.49
CA LYS A 190 14.43 14.39 18.07
C LYS A 190 14.70 14.10 16.60
N THR A 191 14.39 12.87 16.17
CA THR A 191 14.59 12.45 14.78
C THR A 191 13.69 13.23 13.84
N VAL A 192 12.43 13.44 14.19
CA VAL A 192 11.47 14.21 13.40
C VAL A 192 11.90 15.66 13.29
N LEU A 193 12.22 16.33 14.39
CA LEU A 193 12.70 17.70 14.40
C LEU A 193 13.93 17.89 13.53
N LYS A 194 14.98 17.11 13.76
CA LYS A 194 16.22 17.19 12.99
C LYS A 194 16.00 17.09 11.48
N ASN A 195 15.07 16.23 11.05
CA ASN A 195 14.78 16.07 9.64
C ASN A 195 13.92 17.21 9.10
N ILE A 196 12.96 17.73 9.88
CA ILE A 196 12.15 18.88 9.48
C ILE A 196 13.01 20.12 9.35
N ASP A 197 13.85 20.45 10.33
CA ASP A 197 14.74 21.61 10.30
C ASP A 197 15.66 21.56 9.08
N SER A 198 16.26 20.40 8.79
CA SER A 198 17.11 20.19 7.61
C SER A 198 16.35 20.39 6.29
N ILE A 199 15.07 20.04 6.23
CA ILE A 199 14.24 20.14 5.02
C ILE A 199 13.70 21.55 4.84
N MET A 200 13.36 22.24 5.93
CA MET A 200 12.76 23.58 5.88
C MET A 200 13.81 24.70 5.78
N GLY A 201 15.10 24.36 5.84
CA GLY A 201 16.20 25.33 5.76
C GLY A 201 16.30 26.24 6.98
N CYS A 202 15.73 25.81 8.10
CA CYS A 202 15.92 26.45 9.39
C CYS A 202 17.27 25.96 9.95
N VAL A 203 18.34 26.67 9.62
CA VAL A 203 19.68 26.57 10.22
C VAL A 203 19.99 27.89 10.87
#